data_f8bdc70c95b21765b8cde063d5de30b9
#
_entry.id   f8bdc70c95b21765b8cde063d5de30b9
#
_cell.length_a   1.000
_cell.length_b   1.000
_cell.length_c   1.000
_cell.angle_alpha   90.00
_cell.angle_beta   90.00
_cell.angle_gamma   90.00
#
_symmetry.space_group_name_H-M   'P 1'
#
loop_
_entity.id
_entity.type
_entity.pdbx_description
1 polymer ?
#
loop_
_entity_poly.entity_id
_entity_poly.type
_entity_poly.pdbx_seq_one_letter_code
_entity_poly.pdbx_strand_id
1 'polypeptide(L)'
;MKKIPYAMNMDTLVAPEPTMLSINPEECEPRQVYKLMTGIIVPRPIALVSSMDIRGILNLAPFSFFAGVGSNPPTVLFCPTLRSPDPSGNIRRKDTLKNVEETGEFVINIVNEAMAERANAAAAEVSPEVDEFELAGLTPTPSQVVRPPRVAESPAQMECKILQVIYTGRDAGSGVVVLGQVLCFHVRKDLVDDFRIDPTGLDAVGRMAGNTWVRTQDRIELIRPK
;
A
#
# COMPACT_ATOMS: atom_id res chain seq x y z
N MET A 1 0.51 -5.88 -44.76
CA MET A 1 -0.51 -5.62 -43.71
C MET A 1 -1.80 -6.30 -44.14
N LYS A 2 -2.15 -7.44 -43.54
CA LYS A 2 -3.42 -8.11 -43.80
C LYS A 2 -4.47 -7.56 -42.81
N LYS A 3 -5.50 -6.91 -43.32
CA LYS A 3 -6.67 -6.53 -42.56
C LYS A 3 -7.43 -7.81 -42.16
N ILE A 4 -7.58 -8.07 -40.88
CA ILE A 4 -8.46 -9.13 -40.38
C ILE A 4 -9.88 -8.54 -40.43
N PRO A 5 -10.86 -9.19 -41.11
CA PRO A 5 -12.23 -8.72 -41.09
C PRO A 5 -12.86 -9.03 -39.74
N TYR A 6 -13.25 -8.00 -39.02
CA TYR A 6 -14.01 -8.08 -37.77
C TYR A 6 -15.50 -8.27 -38.15
N ALA A 7 -15.88 -9.51 -38.37
CA ALA A 7 -17.27 -9.94 -38.37
C ALA A 7 -17.34 -11.29 -37.70
N MET A 8 -17.20 -11.28 -36.37
CA MET A 8 -17.62 -12.42 -35.55
C MET A 8 -19.13 -12.33 -35.38
N ASN A 9 -19.82 -13.34 -35.92
CA ASN A 9 -21.23 -13.57 -35.68
C ASN A 9 -21.47 -13.75 -34.17
N MET A 10 -22.13 -12.78 -33.53
CA MET A 10 -22.34 -12.73 -32.08
C MET A 10 -23.37 -13.77 -31.55
N ASP A 11 -23.95 -14.58 -32.44
CA ASP A 11 -25.07 -15.43 -32.08
C ASP A 11 -24.70 -16.87 -31.63
N THR A 12 -23.44 -17.22 -31.49
CA THR A 12 -23.05 -18.63 -31.20
C THR A 12 -22.08 -18.86 -30.04
N LEU A 13 -21.85 -17.89 -29.16
CA LEU A 13 -21.04 -18.10 -27.95
C LEU A 13 -21.73 -17.48 -26.73
N VAL A 14 -22.94 -17.91 -26.42
CA VAL A 14 -23.44 -17.77 -25.05
C VAL A 14 -22.78 -18.89 -24.25
N ALA A 15 -21.58 -18.60 -23.73
CA ALA A 15 -21.04 -19.41 -22.67
C ALA A 15 -22.08 -19.43 -21.53
N PRO A 16 -22.35 -20.58 -20.89
CA PRO A 16 -23.30 -20.63 -19.77
C PRO A 16 -22.86 -19.56 -18.77
N GLU A 17 -23.80 -18.70 -18.35
CA GLU A 17 -23.49 -17.66 -17.36
C GLU A 17 -22.85 -18.34 -16.14
N PRO A 18 -21.69 -17.84 -15.67
CA PRO A 18 -21.05 -18.42 -14.52
C PRO A 18 -22.01 -18.31 -13.32
N THR A 19 -22.20 -19.41 -12.59
CA THR A 19 -23.00 -19.41 -11.36
C THR A 19 -22.35 -18.48 -10.34
N MET A 20 -23.04 -17.40 -9.98
CA MET A 20 -22.57 -16.44 -8.99
C MET A 20 -22.97 -16.90 -7.58
N LEU A 21 -22.02 -16.83 -6.64
CA LEU A 21 -22.28 -16.98 -5.21
C LEU A 21 -22.47 -15.60 -4.60
N SER A 22 -23.65 -15.34 -4.04
CA SER A 22 -23.92 -14.12 -3.27
C SER A 22 -23.58 -14.36 -1.80
N ILE A 23 -22.76 -13.46 -1.23
CA ILE A 23 -22.29 -13.55 0.16
C ILE A 23 -22.71 -12.28 0.89
N ASN A 24 -23.50 -12.42 1.96
CA ASN A 24 -23.83 -11.33 2.86
C ASN A 24 -22.69 -11.14 3.88
N PRO A 25 -21.97 -10.00 3.90
CA PRO A 25 -20.88 -9.80 4.84
C PRO A 25 -21.33 -9.76 6.31
N GLU A 26 -22.60 -9.47 6.61
CA GLU A 26 -23.14 -9.50 7.98
C GLU A 26 -23.23 -10.92 8.56
N GLU A 27 -23.22 -11.93 7.70
CA GLU A 27 -23.25 -13.36 8.06
C GLU A 27 -21.84 -13.97 8.13
N CYS A 28 -20.81 -13.15 7.90
CA CYS A 28 -19.44 -13.61 7.82
C CYS A 28 -18.61 -13.13 9.02
N GLU A 29 -17.68 -13.98 9.45
CA GLU A 29 -16.64 -13.55 10.38
C GLU A 29 -15.72 -12.48 9.72
N PRO A 30 -15.21 -11.48 10.47
CA PRO A 30 -14.34 -10.43 9.91
C PRO A 30 -13.15 -10.96 9.11
N ARG A 31 -12.58 -12.10 9.50
CA ARG A 31 -11.48 -12.77 8.79
C ARG A 31 -11.91 -13.30 7.42
N GLN A 32 -13.16 -13.72 7.26
CA GLN A 32 -13.71 -14.20 5.99
C GLN A 32 -13.92 -13.02 5.04
N VAL A 33 -14.52 -11.92 5.53
CA VAL A 33 -14.66 -10.66 4.78
C VAL A 33 -13.30 -10.14 4.34
N TYR A 34 -12.30 -10.13 5.21
CA TYR A 34 -10.93 -9.74 4.86
C TYR A 34 -10.35 -10.58 3.72
N LYS A 35 -10.56 -11.91 3.72
CA LYS A 35 -10.12 -12.80 2.63
C LYS A 35 -10.81 -12.47 1.30
N LEU A 36 -12.12 -12.20 1.32
CA LEU A 36 -12.87 -11.78 0.14
C LEU A 36 -12.33 -10.47 -0.42
N MET A 37 -12.21 -9.44 0.41
CA MET A 37 -11.68 -8.13 0.00
C MET A 37 -10.27 -8.25 -0.60
N THR A 38 -9.37 -8.95 0.09
CA THR A 38 -7.98 -9.08 -0.38
C THR A 38 -7.83 -10.03 -1.58
N GLY A 39 -8.82 -10.89 -1.83
CA GLY A 39 -8.87 -11.75 -3.02
C GLY A 39 -9.43 -11.06 -4.26
N ILE A 40 -10.40 -10.16 -4.05
CA ILE A 40 -11.08 -9.44 -5.16
C ILE A 40 -10.29 -8.18 -5.55
N ILE A 41 -9.77 -7.45 -4.56
CA ILE A 41 -9.02 -6.21 -4.78
C ILE A 41 -7.56 -6.57 -5.02
N VAL A 42 -7.22 -6.84 -6.27
CA VAL A 42 -5.87 -7.24 -6.70
C VAL A 42 -5.54 -6.67 -8.09
N PRO A 43 -4.25 -6.40 -8.38
CA PRO A 43 -3.14 -6.29 -7.44
C PRO A 43 -3.24 -5.01 -6.61
N ARG A 44 -2.82 -5.06 -5.35
CA ARG A 44 -2.75 -3.86 -4.51
C ARG A 44 -1.32 -3.32 -4.50
N PRO A 45 -1.12 -2.01 -4.70
CA PRO A 45 0.18 -1.40 -4.48
C PRO A 45 0.58 -1.52 -3.00
N ILE A 46 1.87 -1.42 -2.72
CA ILE A 46 2.40 -1.54 -1.36
C ILE A 46 3.06 -0.24 -0.97
N ALA A 47 2.54 0.39 0.09
CA ALA A 47 3.21 1.46 0.79
C ALA A 47 4.05 0.87 1.93
N LEU A 48 5.37 0.90 1.83
CA LEU A 48 6.25 0.67 2.96
C LEU A 48 6.37 2.00 3.71
N VAL A 49 5.61 2.13 4.79
CA VAL A 49 5.50 3.38 5.54
C VAL A 49 6.54 3.43 6.63
N SER A 50 7.41 4.44 6.57
CA SER A 50 8.27 4.80 7.68
C SER A 50 7.66 5.93 8.49
N SER A 51 7.72 5.79 9.78
CA SER A 51 7.24 6.73 10.78
C SER A 51 8.19 6.78 11.96
N MET A 52 8.00 7.74 12.85
CA MET A 52 8.82 7.91 14.03
C MET A 52 7.94 8.37 15.19
N ASP A 53 8.17 7.87 16.38
CA ASP A 53 7.46 8.35 17.56
C ASP A 53 8.01 9.70 18.04
N ILE A 54 7.42 10.28 19.07
CA ILE A 54 7.84 11.57 19.64
C ILE A 54 9.25 11.51 20.28
N ARG A 55 9.74 10.31 20.64
CA ARG A 55 11.06 10.06 21.24
C ARG A 55 12.15 9.86 20.16
N GLY A 56 11.75 9.68 18.90
CA GLY A 56 12.67 9.42 17.80
C GLY A 56 12.85 7.94 17.47
N ILE A 57 12.06 7.04 18.06
CA ILE A 57 12.10 5.60 17.73
C ILE A 57 11.49 5.40 16.35
N LEU A 58 12.24 4.75 15.47
CA LEU A 58 11.83 4.49 14.09
C LEU A 58 10.85 3.33 14.03
N ASN A 59 9.95 3.38 13.05
CA ASN A 59 9.04 2.30 12.74
C ASN A 59 8.90 2.17 11.23
N LEU A 60 8.87 0.94 10.73
CA LEU A 60 8.72 0.61 9.33
C LEU A 60 7.72 -0.51 9.14
N ALA A 61 6.64 -0.29 8.37
CA ALA A 61 5.61 -1.30 8.14
C ALA A 61 5.00 -1.22 6.75
N PRO A 62 4.74 -2.36 6.07
CA PRO A 62 4.07 -2.39 4.77
C PRO A 62 2.54 -2.37 4.91
N PHE A 63 1.89 -1.59 4.04
CA PHE A 63 0.44 -1.50 3.91
C PHE A 63 0.04 -1.67 2.45
N SER A 64 -0.92 -2.56 2.18
CA SER A 64 -1.41 -2.80 0.81
C SER A 64 -2.82 -2.25 0.56
N PHE A 65 -3.50 -1.69 1.53
CA PHE A 65 -4.62 -0.79 1.31
C PHE A 65 -4.05 0.62 1.14
N PHE A 66 -3.58 0.92 -0.06
CA PHE A 66 -2.84 2.12 -0.41
C PHE A 66 -3.26 2.60 -1.80
N ALA A 67 -3.43 3.91 -1.97
CA ALA A 67 -3.73 4.52 -3.26
C ALA A 67 -3.35 6.00 -3.31
N GLY A 68 -3.18 6.53 -4.55
CA GLY A 68 -3.27 7.96 -4.83
C GLY A 68 -4.72 8.43 -4.79
N VAL A 69 -4.96 9.65 -4.28
CA VAL A 69 -6.29 10.24 -4.13
C VAL A 69 -6.50 11.42 -5.07
N GLY A 70 -5.53 12.30 -5.16
CA GLY A 70 -5.62 13.49 -6.00
C GLY A 70 -4.26 14.15 -6.22
N SER A 71 -4.20 15.05 -7.20
CA SER A 71 -2.96 15.74 -7.59
C SER A 71 -2.91 17.21 -7.15
N ASN A 72 -4.03 17.79 -6.68
CA ASN A 72 -4.06 19.17 -6.21
C ASN A 72 -5.04 19.32 -5.01
N PRO A 73 -4.54 19.30 -3.78
CA PRO A 73 -3.16 18.99 -3.40
C PRO A 73 -2.79 17.53 -3.70
N PRO A 74 -1.49 17.21 -3.91
CA PRO A 74 -1.07 15.84 -4.13
C PRO A 74 -1.33 15.02 -2.86
N THR A 75 -2.22 14.05 -2.95
CA THR A 75 -2.78 13.34 -1.80
C THR A 75 -2.72 11.84 -2.02
N VAL A 76 -2.30 11.13 -1.00
CA VAL A 76 -2.27 9.67 -0.92
C VAL A 76 -3.03 9.18 0.30
N LEU A 77 -3.45 7.92 0.27
CA LEU A 77 -3.99 7.25 1.46
C LEU A 77 -3.28 5.92 1.71
N PHE A 78 -3.19 5.53 2.97
CA PHE A 78 -2.96 4.14 3.36
C PHE A 78 -3.85 3.78 4.55
N CYS A 79 -4.16 2.48 4.71
CA CYS A 79 -5.13 2.07 5.72
C CYS A 79 -4.53 0.99 6.64
N PRO A 80 -4.05 1.35 7.83
CA PRO A 80 -3.84 0.41 8.91
C PRO A 80 -5.18 -0.10 9.45
N THR A 81 -5.15 -1.28 10.07
CA THR A 81 -6.29 -1.84 10.79
C THR A 81 -6.04 -1.80 12.29
N LEU A 82 -7.11 -1.68 13.07
CA LEU A 82 -7.04 -1.81 14.52
C LEU A 82 -6.70 -3.24 14.92
N ARG A 83 -5.86 -3.41 15.94
CA ARG A 83 -5.47 -4.72 16.50
C ARG A 83 -6.50 -5.20 17.54
N SER A 84 -6.44 -6.47 17.89
CA SER A 84 -7.22 -7.03 19.00
C SER A 84 -6.98 -6.27 20.30
N PRO A 85 -7.97 -6.23 21.20
CA PRO A 85 -7.84 -5.56 22.49
C PRO A 85 -6.63 -6.07 23.28
N ASP A 86 -6.11 -5.20 24.13
CA ASP A 86 -5.18 -5.58 25.18
C ASP A 86 -5.91 -6.38 26.31
N PRO A 87 -5.19 -6.94 27.29
CA PRO A 87 -5.82 -7.64 28.40
C PRO A 87 -6.81 -6.80 29.23
N SER A 88 -6.74 -5.47 29.14
CA SER A 88 -7.66 -4.53 29.80
C SER A 88 -8.88 -4.19 28.95
N GLY A 89 -9.00 -4.76 27.73
CA GLY A 89 -10.12 -4.54 26.83
C GLY A 89 -9.97 -3.33 25.91
N ASN A 90 -8.84 -2.62 25.93
CA ASN A 90 -8.62 -1.46 25.06
C ASN A 90 -8.16 -1.89 23.67
N ILE A 91 -8.82 -1.39 22.62
CA ILE A 91 -8.41 -1.60 21.24
C ILE A 91 -7.02 -1.01 21.00
N ARG A 92 -6.13 -1.82 20.43
CA ARG A 92 -4.75 -1.41 20.15
C ARG A 92 -4.61 -0.85 18.74
N ARG A 93 -3.89 0.25 18.62
CA ARG A 93 -3.45 0.82 17.32
C ARG A 93 -2.11 0.17 16.92
N LYS A 94 -1.86 0.06 15.62
CA LYS A 94 -0.52 -0.24 15.12
C LYS A 94 0.42 0.93 15.42
N ASP A 95 1.70 0.64 15.60
CA ASP A 95 2.70 1.65 15.97
C ASP A 95 2.80 2.75 14.90
N THR A 96 2.76 2.40 13.61
CA THR A 96 2.66 3.37 12.52
C THR A 96 1.47 4.32 12.69
N LEU A 97 0.27 3.81 13.02
CA LEU A 97 -0.92 4.65 13.20
C LEU A 97 -0.74 5.61 14.39
N LYS A 98 -0.22 5.09 15.51
CA LYS A 98 0.07 5.90 16.69
C LYS A 98 1.06 7.00 16.36
N ASN A 99 2.17 6.66 15.71
CA ASN A 99 3.23 7.61 15.34
C ASN A 99 2.69 8.73 14.44
N VAL A 100 1.93 8.37 13.38
CA VAL A 100 1.41 9.39 12.45
C VAL A 100 0.36 10.28 13.07
N GLU A 101 -0.48 9.78 14.00
CA GLU A 101 -1.44 10.61 14.76
C GLU A 101 -0.74 11.57 15.72
N GLU A 102 0.36 11.15 16.35
CA GLU A 102 1.10 11.96 17.31
C GLU A 102 2.02 12.97 16.64
N THR A 103 2.64 12.61 15.51
CA THR A 103 3.67 13.45 14.86
C THR A 103 3.16 14.20 13.64
N GLY A 104 2.10 13.72 13.02
CA GLY A 104 1.55 14.30 11.80
C GLY A 104 2.36 14.01 10.53
N GLU A 105 3.42 13.19 10.61
CA GLU A 105 4.41 13.01 9.53
C GLU A 105 4.69 11.54 9.26
N PHE A 106 4.93 11.20 7.98
CA PHE A 106 5.33 9.87 7.55
C PHE A 106 5.97 9.91 6.17
N VAL A 107 6.62 8.82 5.77
CA VAL A 107 7.13 8.63 4.41
C VAL A 107 6.55 7.35 3.82
N ILE A 108 6.12 7.40 2.58
CA ILE A 108 5.78 6.21 1.79
C ILE A 108 6.97 5.88 0.91
N ASN A 109 7.46 4.64 1.02
CA ASN A 109 8.53 4.11 0.21
C ASN A 109 7.96 3.03 -0.71
N ILE A 110 8.16 3.17 -2.02
CA ILE A 110 7.67 2.20 -3.02
C ILE A 110 8.53 0.94 -2.96
N VAL A 111 7.89 -0.22 -2.93
CA VAL A 111 8.56 -1.52 -2.85
C VAL A 111 8.77 -2.05 -4.26
N ASN A 112 10.02 -2.29 -4.64
CA ASN A 112 10.40 -3.01 -5.84
C ASN A 112 10.73 -4.49 -5.55
N GLU A 113 10.96 -5.30 -6.58
CA GLU A 113 11.27 -6.72 -6.42
C GLU A 113 12.52 -6.94 -5.57
N ALA A 114 13.58 -6.16 -5.77
CA ALA A 114 14.86 -6.32 -5.07
C ALA A 114 14.79 -6.16 -3.55
N MET A 115 13.79 -5.41 -3.04
CA MET A 115 13.59 -5.21 -1.60
C MET A 115 12.34 -5.91 -1.04
N ALA A 116 11.62 -6.68 -1.85
CA ALA A 116 10.32 -7.26 -1.46
C ALA A 116 10.40 -8.18 -0.23
N GLU A 117 11.40 -9.04 -0.13
CA GLU A 117 11.59 -9.93 1.02
C GLU A 117 11.87 -9.14 2.31
N ARG A 118 12.70 -8.09 2.22
CA ARG A 118 13.02 -7.21 3.34
C ARG A 118 11.81 -6.39 3.76
N ALA A 119 11.04 -5.85 2.80
CA ALA A 119 9.79 -5.16 3.08
C ALA A 119 8.75 -6.10 3.73
N ASN A 120 8.73 -7.39 3.36
CA ASN A 120 7.87 -8.36 4.01
C ASN A 120 8.33 -8.69 5.44
N ALA A 121 9.63 -8.68 5.72
CA ALA A 121 10.16 -8.87 7.07
C ALA A 121 9.72 -7.76 8.04
N ALA A 122 9.62 -6.51 7.56
CA ALA A 122 9.08 -5.37 8.31
C ALA A 122 7.58 -5.50 8.66
N ALA A 123 6.88 -6.55 8.18
CA ALA A 123 5.51 -6.85 8.58
C ALA A 123 5.40 -7.63 9.90
N ALA A 124 6.52 -8.05 10.48
CA ALA A 124 6.53 -8.81 11.73
C ALA A 124 5.86 -8.03 12.87
N GLU A 125 5.11 -8.73 13.72
CA GLU A 125 4.58 -8.13 14.95
C GLU A 125 5.66 -8.18 16.03
N VAL A 126 6.28 -7.04 16.27
CA VAL A 126 7.35 -6.86 17.25
C VAL A 126 6.95 -5.85 18.34
N SER A 127 7.77 -5.72 19.39
CA SER A 127 7.61 -4.68 20.39
C SER A 127 7.83 -3.29 19.78
N PRO A 128 7.12 -2.23 20.22
CA PRO A 128 7.33 -0.86 19.75
C PRO A 128 8.75 -0.29 19.95
N GLU A 129 9.57 -0.99 20.74
CA GLU A 129 10.98 -0.60 20.98
C GLU A 129 11.93 -1.22 19.95
N VAL A 130 11.43 -2.09 19.07
CA VAL A 130 12.22 -2.73 18.00
C VAL A 130 12.22 -1.84 16.77
N ASP A 131 13.40 -1.54 16.24
CA ASP A 131 13.56 -0.84 14.96
C ASP A 131 13.40 -1.83 13.81
N GLU A 132 12.29 -1.72 13.08
CA GLU A 132 12.03 -2.61 11.93
C GLU A 132 12.95 -2.32 10.73
N PHE A 133 13.65 -1.18 10.67
CA PHE A 133 14.70 -0.98 9.67
C PHE A 133 15.85 -1.97 9.90
N GLU A 134 16.31 -2.11 11.15
CA GLU A 134 17.34 -3.09 11.50
C GLU A 134 16.85 -4.50 11.27
N LEU A 135 15.62 -4.83 11.73
CA LEU A 135 15.01 -6.13 11.57
C LEU A 135 14.90 -6.56 10.10
N ALA A 136 14.54 -5.63 9.23
CA ALA A 136 14.38 -5.88 7.79
C ALA A 136 15.69 -5.75 7.01
N GLY A 137 16.78 -5.28 7.62
CA GLY A 137 18.04 -5.00 6.96
C GLY A 137 17.92 -3.87 5.91
N LEU A 138 17.02 -2.90 6.14
CA LEU A 138 16.81 -1.74 5.31
C LEU A 138 17.50 -0.51 5.91
N THR A 139 17.98 0.39 5.06
CA THR A 139 18.80 1.54 5.49
C THR A 139 17.96 2.80 5.60
N PRO A 140 17.83 3.41 6.81
CA PRO A 140 17.22 4.72 6.94
C PRO A 140 18.09 5.80 6.31
N THR A 141 17.48 6.69 5.51
CA THR A 141 18.16 7.86 4.94
C THR A 141 17.36 9.12 5.26
N PRO A 142 18.03 10.25 5.59
CA PRO A 142 17.34 11.46 6.02
C PRO A 142 16.33 11.98 5.00
N SER A 143 15.17 12.38 5.47
CA SER A 143 14.17 13.12 4.73
C SER A 143 14.57 14.60 4.59
N GLN A 144 13.92 15.32 3.66
CA GLN A 144 14.19 16.75 3.43
C GLN A 144 13.21 17.66 4.17
N VAL A 145 11.95 17.26 4.29
CA VAL A 145 10.86 18.13 4.78
C VAL A 145 10.05 17.53 5.93
N VAL A 146 10.27 16.25 6.26
CA VAL A 146 9.65 15.58 7.42
C VAL A 146 10.72 14.90 8.27
N ARG A 147 10.39 14.54 9.51
CA ARG A 147 11.33 13.88 10.44
C ARG A 147 11.55 12.40 10.17
N PRO A 148 10.50 11.59 9.88
CA PRO A 148 10.69 10.17 9.61
C PRO A 148 11.63 9.95 8.41
N PRO A 149 12.56 8.98 8.49
CA PRO A 149 13.52 8.75 7.41
C PRO A 149 12.84 8.06 6.21
N ARG A 150 13.44 8.21 5.04
CA ARG A 150 13.17 7.42 3.85
C ARG A 150 13.93 6.09 3.91
N VAL A 151 13.55 5.12 3.09
CA VAL A 151 14.28 3.87 2.86
C VAL A 151 15.24 4.07 1.68
N ALA A 152 16.56 3.94 1.91
CA ALA A 152 17.58 4.20 0.89
C ALA A 152 17.45 3.28 -0.35
N GLU A 153 17.02 2.03 -0.16
CA GLU A 153 16.86 1.04 -1.23
C GLU A 153 15.60 1.25 -2.07
N SER A 154 14.65 2.06 -1.60
CA SER A 154 13.41 2.32 -2.35
C SER A 154 13.70 3.20 -3.57
N PRO A 155 13.23 2.83 -4.78
CA PRO A 155 13.46 3.60 -5.99
C PRO A 155 12.66 4.91 -6.06
N ALA A 156 11.58 5.02 -5.26
CA ALA A 156 10.77 6.23 -5.18
C ALA A 156 10.16 6.36 -3.78
N GLN A 157 10.17 7.59 -3.24
CA GLN A 157 9.62 7.88 -1.92
C GLN A 157 8.76 9.15 -1.97
N MET A 158 7.82 9.26 -1.01
CA MET A 158 6.94 10.41 -0.83
C MET A 158 6.97 10.84 0.63
N GLU A 159 7.50 12.03 0.92
CA GLU A 159 7.44 12.64 2.24
C GLU A 159 6.05 13.28 2.43
N CYS A 160 5.36 12.90 3.48
CA CYS A 160 3.96 13.22 3.65
C CYS A 160 3.67 13.86 5.02
N LYS A 161 2.70 14.77 5.00
CA LYS A 161 2.06 15.30 6.21
C LYS A 161 0.60 14.86 6.23
N ILE A 162 0.11 14.51 7.42
CA ILE A 162 -1.28 14.09 7.62
C ILE A 162 -2.25 15.23 7.25
N LEU A 163 -3.29 14.90 6.51
CA LEU A 163 -4.44 15.76 6.26
C LEU A 163 -5.61 15.37 7.17
N GLN A 164 -5.90 14.09 7.24
CA GLN A 164 -7.02 13.57 8.01
C GLN A 164 -6.83 12.11 8.37
N VAL A 165 -7.36 11.70 9.51
CA VAL A 165 -7.53 10.29 9.90
C VAL A 165 -9.01 9.99 10.07
N ILE A 166 -9.49 8.93 9.41
CA ILE A 166 -10.90 8.53 9.43
C ILE A 166 -10.98 7.08 9.92
N TYR A 167 -11.64 6.87 11.04
CA TYR A 167 -11.93 5.55 11.58
C TYR A 167 -13.23 5.02 10.98
N THR A 168 -13.19 3.84 10.34
CA THR A 168 -14.41 3.20 9.79
C THR A 168 -15.21 2.43 10.84
N GLY A 169 -14.60 2.17 11.98
CA GLY A 169 -15.18 1.49 13.14
C GLY A 169 -14.23 1.58 14.32
N ARG A 170 -14.60 0.94 15.44
CA ARG A 170 -13.82 0.97 16.69
C ARG A 170 -13.41 -0.41 17.18
N ASP A 171 -13.75 -1.46 16.43
CA ASP A 171 -13.46 -2.85 16.80
C ASP A 171 -12.17 -3.35 16.14
N ALA A 172 -11.67 -4.49 16.61
CA ALA A 172 -10.54 -5.16 15.98
C ALA A 172 -10.83 -5.46 14.49
N GLY A 173 -9.88 -5.15 13.61
CA GLY A 173 -10.05 -5.30 12.16
C GLY A 173 -10.69 -4.10 11.46
N SER A 174 -11.25 -3.13 12.20
CA SER A 174 -11.73 -1.87 11.60
C SER A 174 -10.58 -1.15 10.90
N GLY A 175 -10.84 -0.66 9.69
CA GLY A 175 -9.88 0.11 8.92
C GLY A 175 -9.77 1.55 9.44
N VAL A 176 -8.58 2.11 9.35
CA VAL A 176 -8.34 3.53 9.62
C VAL A 176 -7.72 4.14 8.37
N VAL A 177 -8.43 5.07 7.73
CA VAL A 177 -7.92 5.77 6.55
C VAL A 177 -7.03 6.92 7.00
N VAL A 178 -5.74 6.85 6.68
CA VAL A 178 -4.79 7.94 6.85
C VAL A 178 -4.64 8.65 5.52
N LEU A 179 -5.13 9.89 5.42
CA LEU A 179 -4.92 10.76 4.28
C LEU A 179 -3.71 11.64 4.52
N GLY A 180 -2.77 11.64 3.58
CA GLY A 180 -1.57 12.45 3.64
C GLY A 180 -1.36 13.29 2.40
N GLN A 181 -0.99 14.55 2.59
CA GLN A 181 -0.47 15.41 1.53
C GLN A 181 0.98 15.07 1.29
N VAL A 182 1.34 14.82 0.04
CA VAL A 182 2.73 14.68 -0.37
C VAL A 182 3.38 16.05 -0.44
N LEU A 183 4.45 16.24 0.32
CA LEU A 183 5.23 17.48 0.38
C LEU A 183 6.48 17.43 -0.51
N CYS A 184 7.06 16.25 -0.68
CA CYS A 184 8.22 16.03 -1.52
C CYS A 184 8.21 14.63 -2.14
N PHE A 185 8.50 14.56 -3.43
CA PHE A 185 8.74 13.32 -4.14
C PHE A 185 10.25 13.11 -4.33
N HIS A 186 10.73 11.93 -4.01
CA HIS A 186 12.07 11.47 -4.34
C HIS A 186 11.96 10.33 -5.35
N VAL A 187 12.64 10.44 -6.45
CA VAL A 187 12.68 9.41 -7.48
C VAL A 187 14.12 9.25 -7.94
N ARG A 188 14.56 8.01 -8.07
CA ARG A 188 15.87 7.70 -8.64
C ARG A 188 15.96 8.33 -10.03
N LYS A 189 17.03 9.12 -10.27
CA LYS A 189 17.14 10.01 -11.44
C LYS A 189 17.03 9.29 -12.79
N ASP A 190 17.50 8.05 -12.85
CA ASP A 190 17.45 7.21 -14.07
C ASP A 190 16.06 6.68 -14.39
N LEU A 191 15.08 6.85 -13.49
CA LEU A 191 13.71 6.38 -13.66
C LEU A 191 12.74 7.47 -14.15
N VAL A 192 13.15 8.73 -14.20
CA VAL A 192 12.24 9.83 -14.50
C VAL A 192 12.69 10.61 -15.74
N ASP A 193 11.79 10.77 -16.69
CA ASP A 193 11.94 11.62 -17.88
C ASP A 193 10.64 12.44 -18.05
N ASP A 194 10.77 13.78 -18.05
CA ASP A 194 9.63 14.71 -18.14
C ASP A 194 8.44 14.32 -17.26
N PHE A 195 8.70 14.09 -15.94
CA PHE A 195 7.74 13.65 -14.93
C PHE A 195 7.08 12.28 -15.19
N ARG A 196 7.52 11.53 -16.18
CA ARG A 196 7.10 10.16 -16.45
C ARG A 196 8.08 9.21 -15.81
N ILE A 197 7.53 8.23 -15.10
CA ILE A 197 8.33 7.20 -14.43
C ILE A 197 8.45 6.00 -15.37
N ASP A 198 9.67 5.51 -15.55
CA ASP A 198 9.90 4.23 -16.22
C ASP A 198 9.37 3.08 -15.34
N PRO A 199 8.27 2.42 -15.75
CA PRO A 199 7.69 1.36 -14.94
C PRO A 199 8.56 0.10 -14.94
N THR A 200 9.45 -0.08 -15.91
CA THR A 200 10.36 -1.22 -15.97
C THR A 200 11.50 -1.06 -14.98
N GLY A 201 12.11 0.11 -14.93
CA GLY A 201 13.16 0.41 -13.98
C GLY A 201 12.65 0.61 -12.55
N LEU A 202 11.40 1.06 -12.37
CA LEU A 202 10.75 1.14 -11.06
C LEU A 202 10.56 -0.25 -10.46
N ASP A 203 10.23 -1.24 -11.30
CA ASP A 203 10.09 -2.66 -10.95
C ASP A 203 9.23 -2.91 -9.69
N ALA A 204 8.18 -2.10 -9.54
CA ALA A 204 7.30 -2.17 -8.38
C ALA A 204 6.61 -3.53 -8.29
N VAL A 205 6.36 -3.99 -7.07
CA VAL A 205 5.61 -5.22 -6.79
C VAL A 205 4.27 -4.90 -6.16
N GLY A 206 3.30 -5.79 -6.36
CA GLY A 206 1.96 -5.68 -5.79
C GLY A 206 1.60 -6.85 -4.89
N ARG A 207 0.68 -6.62 -3.96
CA ARG A 207 0.15 -7.66 -3.07
C ARG A 207 -1.07 -8.32 -3.70
N MET A 208 -1.10 -9.65 -3.67
CA MET A 208 -2.24 -10.48 -4.03
C MET A 208 -2.91 -11.05 -2.78
N ALA A 209 -3.79 -12.02 -2.94
CA ALA A 209 -4.38 -12.76 -1.82
C ALA A 209 -3.34 -13.62 -1.08
N GLY A 210 -3.55 -13.82 0.21
CA GLY A 210 -2.70 -14.65 1.05
C GLY A 210 -1.23 -14.19 1.05
N ASN A 211 -0.29 -15.09 0.77
CA ASN A 211 1.14 -14.80 0.76
C ASN A 211 1.70 -14.43 -0.62
N THR A 212 0.84 -14.32 -1.63
CA THR A 212 1.27 -14.10 -3.01
C THR A 212 1.54 -12.62 -3.28
N TRP A 213 2.62 -12.34 -3.98
CA TRP A 213 2.98 -11.05 -4.54
C TRP A 213 3.06 -11.16 -6.07
N VAL A 214 2.86 -10.07 -6.77
CA VAL A 214 2.93 -10.01 -8.23
C VAL A 214 4.00 -9.04 -8.69
N ARG A 215 4.75 -9.44 -9.72
CA ARG A 215 5.64 -8.56 -10.49
C ARG A 215 4.80 -7.75 -11.48
N THR A 216 5.16 -6.49 -11.71
CA THR A 216 4.44 -5.62 -12.65
C THR A 216 5.11 -5.55 -14.03
N GLN A 217 5.87 -6.58 -14.41
CA GLN A 217 6.60 -6.62 -15.68
C GLN A 217 5.72 -7.07 -16.86
N ASP A 218 4.70 -7.90 -16.62
CA ASP A 218 3.72 -8.27 -17.64
C ASP A 218 2.62 -7.21 -17.71
N ARG A 219 2.62 -6.42 -18.78
CA ARG A 219 1.78 -5.24 -18.96
C ARG A 219 1.14 -5.22 -20.33
N ILE A 220 -0.08 -4.70 -20.40
CA ILE A 220 -0.78 -4.40 -21.63
C ILE A 220 -0.93 -2.89 -21.79
N GLU A 221 -0.82 -2.39 -23.00
CA GLU A 221 -1.08 -0.99 -23.30
C GLU A 221 -2.48 -0.83 -23.89
N LEU A 222 -3.29 0.01 -23.24
CA LEU A 222 -4.63 0.37 -23.72
C LEU A 222 -4.72 1.88 -23.90
N ILE A 223 -4.95 2.31 -25.15
CA ILE A 223 -5.10 3.72 -25.48
C ILE A 223 -6.48 4.18 -25.00
N ARG A 224 -6.51 5.25 -24.18
CA ARG A 224 -7.78 5.85 -23.74
C ARG A 224 -8.54 6.40 -24.95
N PRO A 225 -9.81 6.05 -25.15
CA PRO A 225 -10.66 6.71 -26.14
C PRO A 225 -10.74 8.22 -25.90
N LYS A 226 -10.75 8.98 -27.00
CA LYS A 226 -10.93 10.44 -26.95
C LYS A 226 -12.39 10.81 -26.83
#